data_39c248488060ca0acf954290127cc7cd
#
_entry.id   39c248488060ca0acf954290127cc7cd
#
_cell.length_a   1.000
_cell.length_b   1.000
_cell.length_c   1.000
_cell.angle_alpha   90.00
_cell.angle_beta   90.00
_cell.angle_gamma   90.00
#
_symmetry.space_group_name_H-M   'P 1'
#
loop_
_entity.id
_entity.type
_entity.pdbx_description
1 polymer ?
#
loop_
_entity_poly.entity_id
_entity_poly.type
_entity_poly.pdbx_seq_one_letter_code
_entity_poly.pdbx_strand_id
1 'polypeptide(L)'
;TYDKGAEFLETLSKYIDDRVLSSKYEQFISYVLGKQLIKSSDIDVVKRLFDRLCQLHKGAQDSFWPIIFRNSFAPIMQSDKYDYVVGNPPWIAWKGMSKSYREGTLEVWQSYGIFEKNAYDKKTTHDDFGMAVTYVAVDQYLKDNGKMVFLLPASFLKATKGGEGFRKFEIVRNNQSVPFKVDAVHDFS
;
A
#
# COMPACT_ATOMS: atom_id res chain seq x y z
N THR A 1 -9.93 -8.49 -9.75
CA THR A 1 -10.25 -8.99 -8.40
C THR A 1 -8.98 -9.52 -7.74
N TYR A 2 -8.94 -9.52 -6.41
CA TYR A 2 -7.84 -10.04 -5.60
C TYR A 2 -7.43 -11.46 -6.03
N ASP A 3 -8.40 -12.33 -6.20
CA ASP A 3 -8.18 -13.72 -6.59
C ASP A 3 -7.42 -13.87 -7.92
N LYS A 4 -7.77 -13.06 -8.92
CA LYS A 4 -7.06 -13.10 -10.22
C LYS A 4 -5.62 -12.59 -10.11
N GLY A 5 -5.37 -11.57 -9.29
CA GLY A 5 -4.04 -11.07 -9.04
C GLY A 5 -3.18 -12.07 -8.27
N ALA A 6 -3.74 -12.70 -7.26
CA ALA A 6 -3.06 -13.75 -6.49
C ALA A 6 -2.73 -14.96 -7.38
N GLU A 7 -3.68 -15.43 -8.20
CA GLU A 7 -3.47 -16.53 -9.15
C GLU A 7 -2.38 -16.18 -10.19
N PHE A 8 -2.38 -14.92 -10.69
CA PHE A 8 -1.33 -14.46 -11.59
C PHE A 8 0.07 -14.54 -10.96
N LEU A 9 0.23 -14.03 -9.74
CA LEU A 9 1.53 -14.03 -9.06
C LEU A 9 2.00 -15.43 -8.69
N GLU A 10 1.08 -16.30 -8.27
CA GLU A 10 1.39 -17.70 -7.99
C GLU A 10 1.84 -18.44 -9.25
N THR A 11 1.13 -18.21 -10.35
CA THR A 11 1.50 -18.78 -11.67
C THR A 11 2.84 -18.26 -12.13
N LEU A 12 3.09 -16.96 -12.03
CA LEU A 12 4.36 -16.32 -12.37
C LEU A 12 5.51 -16.94 -11.56
N SER A 13 5.34 -17.07 -10.24
CA SER A 13 6.30 -17.70 -9.35
C SER A 13 6.63 -19.12 -9.80
N LYS A 14 5.60 -19.93 -10.04
CA LYS A 14 5.78 -21.32 -10.50
C LYS A 14 6.60 -21.41 -11.77
N TYR A 15 6.34 -20.55 -12.78
CA TYR A 15 7.08 -20.57 -14.03
C TYR A 15 8.51 -20.06 -13.90
N ILE A 16 8.80 -19.18 -12.93
CA ILE A 16 10.15 -18.65 -12.68
C ILE A 16 11.00 -19.66 -11.90
N ASP A 17 10.42 -20.27 -10.85
CA ASP A 17 11.12 -21.18 -9.95
C ASP A 17 11.40 -22.55 -10.58
N ASP A 18 10.60 -22.95 -11.56
CA ASP A 18 10.79 -24.22 -12.26
C ASP A 18 11.85 -24.07 -13.38
N ARG A 19 12.97 -24.79 -13.26
CA ARG A 19 14.05 -24.76 -14.26
C ARG A 19 13.62 -25.13 -15.69
N VAL A 20 12.58 -25.95 -15.83
CA VAL A 20 12.03 -26.36 -17.11
C VAL A 20 11.05 -25.30 -17.64
N LEU A 21 10.24 -24.70 -16.76
CA LEU A 21 9.21 -23.74 -17.13
C LEU A 21 9.77 -22.32 -17.33
N SER A 22 10.91 -21.98 -16.72
CA SER A 22 11.51 -20.63 -16.82
C SER A 22 11.93 -20.22 -18.24
N SER A 23 11.96 -21.13 -19.20
CA SER A 23 12.18 -20.85 -20.62
C SER A 23 10.89 -20.88 -21.46
N LYS A 24 9.75 -21.15 -20.86
CA LYS A 24 8.47 -21.38 -21.56
C LYS A 24 7.51 -20.20 -21.43
N TYR A 25 8.00 -19.02 -21.76
CA TYR A 25 7.20 -17.78 -21.73
C TYR A 25 5.88 -17.93 -22.50
N GLU A 26 5.89 -18.54 -23.68
CA GLU A 26 4.69 -18.71 -24.50
C GLU A 26 3.60 -19.54 -23.80
N GLN A 27 4.00 -20.54 -23.04
CA GLN A 27 3.06 -21.34 -22.24
C GLN A 27 2.51 -20.53 -21.05
N PHE A 28 3.37 -19.75 -20.39
CA PHE A 28 2.94 -18.84 -19.33
C PHE A 28 1.92 -17.84 -19.85
N ILE A 29 2.23 -17.13 -20.94
CA ILE A 29 1.33 -16.11 -21.49
C ILE A 29 -0.01 -16.70 -21.95
N SER A 30 0.03 -17.89 -22.62
CA SER A 30 -1.20 -18.57 -23.03
C SER A 30 -2.07 -18.94 -21.84
N TYR A 31 -1.48 -19.40 -20.73
CA TYR A 31 -2.22 -19.73 -19.52
C TYR A 31 -2.88 -18.48 -18.91
N VAL A 32 -2.11 -17.42 -18.67
CA VAL A 32 -2.61 -16.22 -17.97
C VAL A 32 -3.66 -15.46 -18.80
N LEU A 33 -3.54 -15.47 -20.13
CA LEU A 33 -4.56 -14.93 -21.03
C LEU A 33 -5.82 -15.80 -21.03
N GLY A 34 -5.68 -17.11 -21.13
CA GLY A 34 -6.80 -18.06 -21.13
C GLY A 34 -7.63 -17.98 -19.84
N LYS A 35 -6.96 -17.72 -18.72
CA LYS A 35 -7.59 -17.47 -17.41
C LYS A 35 -8.07 -16.03 -17.21
N GLN A 36 -7.83 -15.15 -18.17
CA GLN A 36 -8.15 -13.71 -18.07
C GLN A 36 -7.53 -13.05 -16.83
N LEU A 37 -6.30 -13.46 -16.47
CA LEU A 37 -5.55 -12.89 -15.36
C LEU A 37 -4.90 -11.56 -15.74
N ILE A 38 -4.62 -11.37 -17.04
CA ILE A 38 -4.08 -10.15 -17.64
C ILE A 38 -4.90 -9.75 -18.86
N LYS A 39 -4.75 -8.50 -19.31
CA LYS A 39 -5.30 -8.02 -20.58
C LYS A 39 -4.26 -8.17 -21.69
N SER A 40 -4.73 -8.28 -22.93
CA SER A 40 -3.84 -8.34 -24.11
C SER A 40 -2.95 -7.10 -24.24
N SER A 41 -3.39 -5.94 -23.73
CA SER A 41 -2.60 -4.71 -23.67
C SER A 41 -1.36 -4.81 -22.78
N ASP A 42 -1.33 -5.75 -21.85
CA ASP A 42 -0.32 -5.81 -20.80
C ASP A 42 0.79 -6.83 -21.11
N ILE A 43 0.67 -7.53 -22.25
CA ILE A 43 1.58 -8.62 -22.65
C ILE A 43 3.05 -8.17 -22.66
N ASP A 44 3.36 -7.00 -23.24
CA ASP A 44 4.73 -6.51 -23.34
C ASP A 44 5.33 -6.17 -21.97
N VAL A 45 4.51 -5.65 -21.07
CA VAL A 45 4.93 -5.37 -19.68
C VAL A 45 5.20 -6.67 -18.94
N VAL A 46 4.31 -7.63 -19.07
CA VAL A 46 4.43 -8.95 -18.45
C VAL A 46 5.64 -9.72 -19.00
N LYS A 47 5.94 -9.59 -20.29
CA LYS A 47 7.13 -10.18 -20.90
C LYS A 47 8.41 -9.64 -20.27
N ARG A 48 8.54 -8.32 -20.20
CA ARG A 48 9.71 -7.69 -19.58
C ARG A 48 9.89 -8.11 -18.12
N LEU A 49 8.78 -8.20 -17.39
CA LEU A 49 8.78 -8.67 -16.00
C LEU A 49 9.26 -10.12 -15.91
N PHE A 50 8.69 -11.01 -16.71
CA PHE A 50 9.05 -12.44 -16.76
C PHE A 50 10.53 -12.64 -17.08
N ASP A 51 11.02 -12.01 -18.15
CA ASP A 51 12.42 -12.11 -18.58
C ASP A 51 13.37 -11.61 -17.48
N ARG A 52 13.03 -10.49 -16.82
CA ARG A 52 13.84 -9.93 -15.75
C ARG A 52 13.91 -10.84 -14.53
N LEU A 53 12.79 -11.41 -14.14
CA LEU A 53 12.73 -12.33 -13.00
C LEU A 53 13.48 -13.65 -13.30
N CYS A 54 13.37 -14.19 -14.52
CA CYS A 54 14.16 -15.33 -14.94
C CYS A 54 15.67 -15.05 -14.93
N GLN A 55 16.11 -13.84 -15.30
CA GLN A 55 17.51 -13.43 -15.21
C GLN A 55 17.99 -13.38 -13.76
N LEU A 56 17.21 -12.81 -12.85
CA LEU A 56 17.53 -12.75 -11.43
C LEU A 56 17.62 -14.14 -10.82
N HIS A 57 16.71 -15.03 -11.17
CA HIS A 57 16.71 -16.42 -10.70
C HIS A 57 17.96 -17.19 -11.19
N LYS A 58 18.33 -17.05 -12.47
CA LYS A 58 19.55 -17.66 -13.03
C LYS A 58 20.84 -17.15 -12.38
N GLY A 59 20.86 -15.91 -11.91
CA GLY A 59 21.97 -15.27 -11.22
C GLY A 59 22.13 -15.68 -9.75
N ALA A 60 21.41 -16.70 -9.27
CA ALA A 60 21.34 -17.10 -7.85
C ALA A 60 20.96 -15.93 -6.90
N GLN A 61 20.36 -14.89 -7.44
CA GLN A 61 19.81 -13.76 -6.70
C GLN A 61 18.33 -13.99 -6.36
N ASP A 62 18.02 -15.22 -6.12
CA ASP A 62 17.04 -15.69 -5.19
C ASP A 62 15.54 -15.83 -5.56
N SER A 63 15.02 -16.97 -5.11
CA SER A 63 13.60 -17.34 -5.01
C SER A 63 12.72 -16.43 -4.13
N PHE A 64 13.25 -15.37 -3.54
CA PHE A 64 12.48 -14.41 -2.73
C PHE A 64 11.62 -13.44 -3.56
N TRP A 65 11.96 -13.19 -4.81
CA TRP A 65 11.25 -12.20 -5.62
C TRP A 65 9.75 -12.44 -5.77
N PRO A 66 9.28 -13.67 -5.97
CA PRO A 66 7.83 -13.92 -6.02
C PRO A 66 7.13 -13.59 -4.70
N ILE A 67 7.79 -13.86 -3.58
CA ILE A 67 7.27 -13.55 -2.23
C ILE A 67 7.24 -12.04 -2.03
N ILE A 68 8.32 -11.33 -2.41
CA ILE A 68 8.39 -9.87 -2.34
C ILE A 68 7.30 -9.25 -3.20
N PHE A 69 7.14 -9.69 -4.44
CA PHE A 69 6.09 -9.20 -5.34
C PHE A 69 4.70 -9.44 -4.75
N ARG A 70 4.42 -10.67 -4.32
CA ARG A 70 3.14 -10.98 -3.71
C ARG A 70 2.85 -10.08 -2.51
N ASN A 71 3.81 -9.92 -1.61
CA ASN A 71 3.64 -9.11 -0.41
C ASN A 71 3.53 -7.61 -0.71
N SER A 72 4.26 -7.12 -1.72
CA SER A 72 4.21 -5.71 -2.14
C SER A 72 2.90 -5.35 -2.83
N PHE A 73 2.32 -6.27 -3.60
CA PHE A 73 1.09 -6.02 -4.34
C PHE A 73 -0.17 -6.52 -3.62
N ALA A 74 -0.04 -7.39 -2.62
CA ALA A 74 -1.18 -7.89 -1.86
C ALA A 74 -2.08 -6.76 -1.31
N PRO A 75 -1.56 -5.66 -0.75
CA PRO A 75 -2.40 -4.55 -0.31
C PRO A 75 -3.22 -3.90 -1.43
N ILE A 76 -2.61 -3.75 -2.62
CA ILE A 76 -3.28 -3.16 -3.78
C ILE A 76 -4.34 -4.11 -4.34
N MET A 77 -4.07 -5.41 -4.29
CA MET A 77 -4.99 -6.45 -4.77
C MET A 77 -6.15 -6.67 -3.81
N GLN A 78 -5.97 -6.42 -2.53
CA GLN A 78 -7.02 -6.45 -1.50
C GLN A 78 -7.87 -5.18 -1.54
N SER A 79 -8.22 -4.69 -2.72
CA SER A 79 -9.02 -3.47 -2.89
C SER A 79 -10.48 -3.63 -2.44
N ASP A 80 -10.89 -4.79 -1.99
CA ASP A 80 -12.21 -4.98 -1.38
C ASP A 80 -12.23 -4.30 -0.02
N LYS A 81 -13.18 -3.40 0.16
CA LYS A 81 -13.33 -2.68 1.42
C LYS A 81 -13.92 -3.60 2.50
N TYR A 82 -13.43 -3.40 3.71
CA TYR A 82 -13.76 -4.22 4.88
C TYR A 82 -14.72 -3.49 5.82
N ASP A 83 -15.54 -4.26 6.53
CA ASP A 83 -16.41 -3.74 7.58
C ASP A 83 -15.60 -3.36 8.83
N TYR A 84 -14.47 -4.05 9.05
CA TYR A 84 -13.56 -3.81 10.17
C TYR A 84 -12.11 -3.75 9.69
N VAL A 85 -11.37 -2.74 10.14
CA VAL A 85 -9.93 -2.61 9.94
C VAL A 85 -9.27 -2.48 11.31
N VAL A 86 -8.32 -3.35 11.60
CA VAL A 86 -7.59 -3.36 12.88
C VAL A 86 -6.10 -3.32 12.62
N GLY A 87 -5.36 -2.49 13.34
CA GLY A 87 -3.92 -2.40 13.14
C GLY A 87 -3.15 -1.67 14.22
N ASN A 88 -1.85 -1.84 14.14
CA ASN A 88 -0.86 -1.08 14.90
C ASN A 88 0.12 -0.48 13.88
N PRO A 89 -0.16 0.71 13.33
CA PRO A 89 0.73 1.32 12.35
C PRO A 89 2.05 1.72 13.01
N PRO A 90 3.14 1.85 12.22
CA PRO A 90 4.43 2.24 12.77
C PRO A 90 4.40 3.67 13.36
N TRP A 91 5.02 3.84 14.53
CA TRP A 91 5.12 5.11 15.25
C TRP A 91 6.47 5.79 14.92
N ILE A 92 6.57 6.31 13.72
CA ILE A 92 7.80 6.92 13.22
C ILE A 92 7.52 8.38 12.87
N ALA A 93 8.08 9.29 13.64
CA ALA A 93 7.95 10.72 13.35
C ALA A 93 8.59 11.05 11.98
N TRP A 94 7.96 11.94 11.22
CA TRP A 94 8.43 12.40 9.92
C TRP A 94 9.93 12.74 9.88
N LYS A 95 10.40 13.48 10.88
CA LYS A 95 11.82 13.85 11.01
C LYS A 95 12.77 12.66 11.18
N GLY A 96 12.27 11.53 11.68
CA GLY A 96 13.05 10.30 11.89
C GLY A 96 13.13 9.42 10.63
N MET A 97 12.37 9.71 9.58
CA MET A 97 12.41 8.95 8.34
C MET A 97 13.60 9.34 7.48
N SER A 98 14.11 8.40 6.66
CA SER A 98 15.13 8.71 5.67
C SER A 98 14.61 9.72 4.63
N LYS A 99 15.53 10.48 4.01
CA LYS A 99 15.17 11.47 3.00
C LYS A 99 14.39 10.83 1.85
N SER A 100 14.87 9.71 1.31
CA SER A 100 14.23 9.01 0.21
C SER A 100 12.83 8.53 0.54
N TYR A 101 12.61 8.07 1.78
CA TYR A 101 11.29 7.62 2.23
C TYR A 101 10.32 8.80 2.39
N ARG A 102 10.78 9.92 2.94
CA ARG A 102 9.98 11.15 3.02
C ARG A 102 9.55 11.65 1.65
N GLU A 103 10.50 11.72 0.71
CA GLU A 103 10.21 12.15 -0.66
C GLU A 103 9.24 11.21 -1.36
N GLY A 104 9.41 9.89 -1.20
CA GLY A 104 8.54 8.89 -1.81
C GLY A 104 7.12 8.83 -1.22
N THR A 105 6.91 9.31 0.01
CA THR A 105 5.60 9.30 0.66
C THR A 105 4.92 10.68 0.72
N LEU A 106 5.62 11.74 0.36
CA LEU A 106 5.13 13.12 0.51
C LEU A 106 3.78 13.37 -0.17
N GLU A 107 3.60 12.83 -1.37
CA GLU A 107 2.36 12.96 -2.13
C GLU A 107 1.15 12.40 -1.36
N VAL A 108 1.34 11.28 -0.65
CA VAL A 108 0.28 10.68 0.18
C VAL A 108 -0.12 11.64 1.30
N TRP A 109 0.83 12.26 1.99
CA TRP A 109 0.56 13.21 3.07
C TRP A 109 -0.17 14.45 2.58
N GLN A 110 0.19 14.92 1.39
CA GLN A 110 -0.43 16.10 0.77
C GLN A 110 -1.81 15.81 0.18
N SER A 111 -2.01 14.62 -0.39
CA SER A 111 -3.29 14.24 -0.99
C SER A 111 -4.40 14.13 0.04
N TYR A 112 -4.07 13.72 1.26
CA TYR A 112 -5.02 13.69 2.37
C TYR A 112 -5.07 15.00 3.18
N GLY A 113 -4.32 16.02 2.79
CA GLY A 113 -4.30 17.30 3.51
C GLY A 113 -3.72 17.20 4.93
N ILE A 114 -2.95 16.16 5.23
CA ILE A 114 -2.23 16.03 6.51
C ILE A 114 -1.12 17.08 6.54
N PHE A 115 -0.43 17.29 5.42
CA PHE A 115 0.47 18.42 5.21
C PHE A 115 -0.15 19.43 4.24
N GLU A 116 0.01 20.70 4.54
CA GLU A 116 -0.23 21.75 3.55
C GLU A 116 0.79 21.66 2.43
N LYS A 117 0.39 21.96 1.18
CA LYS A 117 1.27 21.86 0.00
C LYS A 117 2.57 22.66 0.14
N ASN A 118 2.57 23.75 0.92
CA ASN A 118 3.72 24.63 1.15
C ASN A 118 4.44 24.38 2.49
N ALA A 119 3.99 23.42 3.30
CA ALA A 119 4.52 23.18 4.64
C ALA A 119 5.75 22.25 4.66
N TYR A 120 6.15 21.71 3.51
CA TYR A 120 7.28 20.78 3.40
C TYR A 120 8.60 21.36 3.97
N ASP A 121 8.84 22.65 3.78
CA ASP A 121 10.04 23.33 4.28
C ASP A 121 9.99 23.66 5.78
N LYS A 122 8.83 23.61 6.39
CA LYS A 122 8.68 23.82 7.83
C LYS A 122 8.99 22.52 8.56
N LYS A 123 10.27 22.24 8.77
CA LYS A 123 10.90 21.09 9.47
C LYS A 123 10.36 20.78 10.88
N THR A 124 9.20 21.24 11.24
CA THR A 124 8.66 21.21 12.60
C THR A 124 7.56 20.18 12.79
N THR A 125 7.39 19.28 11.84
CA THR A 125 6.30 18.34 11.92
C THR A 125 6.60 17.25 12.93
N HIS A 126 5.87 17.30 14.04
CA HIS A 126 5.74 16.18 14.96
C HIS A 126 4.72 15.16 14.44
N ASP A 127 4.42 15.24 13.13
CA ASP A 127 3.52 14.32 12.48
C ASP A 127 4.21 12.96 12.35
N ASP A 128 3.45 11.92 12.62
CA ASP A 128 3.90 10.55 12.67
C ASP A 128 3.32 9.77 11.49
N PHE A 129 4.08 8.80 10.98
CA PHE A 129 3.66 8.01 9.84
C PHE A 129 2.32 7.28 10.05
N GLY A 130 2.01 6.92 11.27
CA GLY A 130 0.71 6.35 11.63
C GLY A 130 -0.48 7.23 11.24
N MET A 131 -0.30 8.56 11.17
CA MET A 131 -1.34 9.49 10.71
C MET A 131 -1.68 9.25 9.24
N ALA A 132 -0.66 9.17 8.37
CA ALA A 132 -0.85 8.88 6.95
C ALA A 132 -1.45 7.48 6.73
N VAL A 133 -0.95 6.47 7.44
CA VAL A 133 -1.49 5.11 7.39
C VAL A 133 -2.96 5.06 7.80
N THR A 134 -3.36 5.84 8.79
CA THR A 134 -4.77 5.95 9.22
C THR A 134 -5.67 6.44 8.08
N TYR A 135 -5.27 7.51 7.39
CA TYR A 135 -6.03 8.06 6.28
C TYR A 135 -6.10 7.10 5.09
N VAL A 136 -4.98 6.47 4.73
CA VAL A 136 -4.95 5.43 3.69
C VAL A 136 -5.88 4.27 4.07
N ALA A 137 -5.86 3.83 5.33
CA ALA A 137 -6.70 2.73 5.79
C ALA A 137 -8.19 3.05 5.70
N VAL A 138 -8.58 4.26 6.11
CA VAL A 138 -9.97 4.72 5.97
C VAL A 138 -10.39 4.81 4.51
N ASP A 139 -9.55 5.39 3.65
CA ASP A 139 -9.90 5.62 2.26
C ASP A 139 -9.90 4.34 1.42
N GLN A 140 -8.86 3.54 1.53
CA GLN A 140 -8.64 2.41 0.62
C GLN A 140 -9.30 1.12 1.11
N TYR A 141 -9.39 0.90 2.43
CA TYR A 141 -9.76 -0.40 2.98
C TYR A 141 -11.07 -0.40 3.78
N LEU A 142 -11.54 0.74 4.27
CA LEU A 142 -12.75 0.78 5.09
C LEU A 142 -13.99 1.05 4.23
N LYS A 143 -15.04 0.24 4.40
CA LYS A 143 -16.37 0.51 3.83
C LYS A 143 -17.02 1.73 4.47
N ASP A 144 -18.02 2.28 3.81
CA ASP A 144 -18.88 3.28 4.42
C ASP A 144 -19.60 2.66 5.64
N ASN A 145 -19.62 3.39 6.74
CA ASN A 145 -20.07 2.93 8.06
C ASN A 145 -19.21 1.79 8.68
N GLY A 146 -18.09 1.41 8.09
CA GLY A 146 -17.14 0.48 8.68
C GLY A 146 -16.48 1.02 9.94
N LYS A 147 -15.86 0.16 10.72
CA LYS A 147 -15.17 0.50 11.97
C LYS A 147 -13.68 0.22 11.86
N MET A 148 -12.89 1.17 12.34
CA MET A 148 -11.43 1.01 12.41
C MET A 148 -10.95 1.12 13.86
N VAL A 149 -10.04 0.25 14.24
CA VAL A 149 -9.37 0.29 15.56
C VAL A 149 -7.86 0.28 15.35
N PHE A 150 -7.22 1.36 15.74
CA PHE A 150 -5.77 1.50 15.66
C PHE A 150 -5.15 1.80 17.03
N LEU A 151 -3.98 1.23 17.27
CA LEU A 151 -3.11 1.65 18.37
C LEU A 151 -2.27 2.83 17.88
N LEU A 152 -2.45 3.98 18.49
CA LEU A 152 -1.79 5.23 18.10
C LEU A 152 -1.21 5.95 19.31
N PRO A 153 -0.11 6.71 19.16
CA PRO A 153 0.37 7.59 20.22
C PRO A 153 -0.70 8.62 20.63
N ALA A 154 -0.87 8.85 21.92
CA ALA A 154 -1.80 9.85 22.44
C ALA A 154 -1.52 11.27 21.90
N SER A 155 -0.29 11.55 21.48
CA SER A 155 0.11 12.81 20.84
C SER A 155 -0.68 13.12 19.55
N PHE A 156 -1.20 12.13 18.84
CA PHE A 156 -2.00 12.36 17.62
C PHE A 156 -3.23 13.21 17.88
N LEU A 157 -3.84 13.04 19.04
CA LEU A 157 -5.03 13.78 19.44
C LEU A 157 -4.72 14.99 20.33
N LYS A 158 -3.64 14.95 21.10
CA LYS A 158 -3.33 15.93 22.16
C LYS A 158 -2.24 16.94 21.80
N ALA A 159 -1.44 16.71 20.72
CA ALA A 159 -0.33 17.59 20.40
C ALA A 159 -0.81 19.00 19.98
N THR A 160 -0.17 20.01 20.54
CA THR A 160 -0.38 21.43 20.20
C THR A 160 0.34 21.83 18.90
N LYS A 161 1.41 21.11 18.56
CA LYS A 161 2.18 21.30 17.32
C LYS A 161 2.19 20.00 16.53
N GLY A 162 1.75 20.03 15.30
CA GLY A 162 1.56 18.86 14.45
C GLY A 162 0.19 18.20 14.63
N GLY A 163 -0.15 17.32 13.69
CA GLY A 163 -1.43 16.61 13.67
C GLY A 163 -2.67 17.47 13.36
N GLU A 164 -2.52 18.74 13.01
CA GLU A 164 -3.65 19.60 12.65
C GLU A 164 -4.39 19.05 11.42
N GLY A 165 -3.63 18.66 10.38
CA GLY A 165 -4.20 18.02 9.21
C GLY A 165 -4.84 16.68 9.52
N PHE A 166 -4.20 15.88 10.40
CA PHE A 166 -4.75 14.61 10.85
C PHE A 166 -6.10 14.77 11.58
N ARG A 167 -6.25 15.78 12.41
CA ARG A 167 -7.48 16.02 13.19
C ARG A 167 -8.65 16.61 12.39
N LYS A 168 -8.50 16.83 11.10
CA LYS A 168 -9.62 17.20 10.22
C LYS A 168 -10.63 16.06 10.09
N PHE A 169 -10.16 14.81 10.17
CA PHE A 169 -10.98 13.60 10.07
C PHE A 169 -11.91 13.57 8.85
N GLU A 170 -11.36 13.94 7.70
CA GLU A 170 -12.07 13.92 6.43
C GLU A 170 -11.16 13.46 5.29
N ILE A 171 -11.73 12.74 4.35
CA ILE A 171 -11.10 12.35 3.09
C ILE A 171 -11.92 12.86 1.91
N VAL A 172 -11.32 12.95 0.75
CA VAL A 172 -12.01 13.36 -0.48
C VAL A 172 -12.23 12.13 -1.36
N ARG A 173 -13.48 11.78 -1.63
CA ARG A 173 -13.88 10.75 -2.58
C ARG A 173 -14.81 11.35 -3.64
N ASN A 174 -14.50 11.13 -4.91
CA ASN A 174 -15.32 11.65 -6.03
C ASN A 174 -15.60 13.16 -5.93
N ASN A 175 -14.59 13.94 -5.53
CA ASN A 175 -14.69 15.40 -5.29
C ASN A 175 -15.66 15.80 -4.15
N GLN A 176 -16.01 14.88 -3.29
CA GLN A 176 -16.83 15.14 -2.10
C GLN A 176 -16.02 14.87 -0.84
N SER A 177 -16.14 15.77 0.14
CA SER A 177 -15.59 15.54 1.48
C SER A 177 -16.41 14.47 2.18
N VAL A 178 -15.74 13.42 2.64
CA VAL A 178 -16.33 12.32 3.40
C VAL A 178 -15.73 12.37 4.81
N PRO A 179 -16.49 12.81 5.80
CA PRO A 179 -16.00 12.85 7.18
C PRO A 179 -15.94 11.45 7.77
N PHE A 180 -14.98 11.24 8.66
CA PHE A 180 -14.97 10.12 9.59
C PHE A 180 -14.79 10.64 11.01
N LYS A 181 -15.20 9.88 12.00
CA LYS A 181 -15.21 10.33 13.40
C LYS A 181 -14.51 9.34 14.31
N VAL A 182 -13.99 9.84 15.40
CA VAL A 182 -13.51 9.02 16.51
C VAL A 182 -14.69 8.70 17.41
N ASP A 183 -15.10 7.43 17.46
CA ASP A 183 -16.22 6.98 18.30
C ASP A 183 -15.78 6.82 19.77
N ALA A 184 -14.55 6.33 20.01
CA ALA A 184 -14.01 6.12 21.34
C ALA A 184 -12.48 6.21 21.35
N VAL A 185 -11.92 6.62 22.46
CA VAL A 185 -10.48 6.59 22.74
C VAL A 185 -10.28 5.83 24.05
N HIS A 186 -9.49 4.78 24.01
CA HIS A 186 -9.05 4.04 25.19
C HIS A 186 -7.60 4.43 25.49
N ASP A 187 -7.37 5.11 26.61
CA ASP A 187 -6.05 5.52 27.07
C ASP A 187 -5.48 4.41 27.95
N PHE A 188 -4.31 3.90 27.62
CA PHE A 188 -3.62 2.81 28.33
C PHE A 188 -2.46 3.34 29.19
N SER A 189 -2.31 4.66 29.34
CA SER A 189 -1.26 5.27 30.17
C SER A 189 -1.66 5.34 31.64
#